data_a1f8a9429cc38452f238eeff682815fc
#
_entry.id   a1f8a9429cc38452f238eeff682815fc
#
_cell.length_a   1.000
_cell.length_b   1.000
_cell.length_c   1.000
_cell.angle_alpha   90.00
_cell.angle_beta   90.00
_cell.angle_gamma   90.00
#
_symmetry.space_group_name_H-M   'P 1'
#
loop_
_entity.id
_entity.type
_entity.pdbx_description
1 polymer ?
#
loop_
_entity_poly.entity_id
_entity_poly.type
_entity_poly.pdbx_seq_one_letter_code
_entity_poly.pdbx_strand_id
1 'polypeptide(L)'
;MRYATCIAIAVALLMPAADAGSQTQRRVIRVSAERFAFTPSQIVVGAGEEIEMRVSSDDTAHGFRIAGTSVNVVIPKRGRGEVSVSFRAPEPGRYVFECTRMCGAGHHFMRGELLVRDPSASQSRK
;
A
#
# COMPACT_ATOMS: atom_id res chain seq x y z
N MET A 1 22.25 -54.79 51.85
CA MET A 1 21.20 -53.81 51.46
C MET A 1 21.87 -52.73 50.65
N ARG A 2 21.56 -52.74 49.34
CA ARG A 2 22.19 -51.80 48.40
C ARG A 2 21.03 -50.93 47.84
N TYR A 3 20.99 -49.71 48.29
CA TYR A 3 19.99 -48.73 47.77
C TYR A 3 20.54 -48.11 46.49
N ALA A 4 19.91 -48.42 45.37
CA ALA A 4 20.17 -47.78 44.07
C ALA A 4 19.38 -46.48 44.00
N THR A 5 20.08 -45.36 44.06
CA THR A 5 19.48 -44.03 43.91
C THR A 5 19.37 -43.71 42.42
N CYS A 6 18.13 -43.73 41.87
CA CYS A 6 17.87 -43.28 40.51
C CYS A 6 17.82 -41.74 40.47
N ILE A 7 18.82 -41.14 39.86
CA ILE A 7 18.84 -39.70 39.57
C ILE A 7 18.09 -39.49 38.28
N ALA A 8 16.89 -38.90 38.37
CA ALA A 8 16.13 -38.48 37.23
C ALA A 8 16.68 -37.13 36.75
N ILE A 9 17.32 -37.13 35.59
CA ILE A 9 17.78 -35.90 34.92
C ILE A 9 16.61 -35.33 34.14
N ALA A 10 16.04 -34.24 34.64
CA ALA A 10 15.03 -33.47 33.90
C ALA A 10 15.73 -32.62 32.83
N VAL A 11 15.63 -33.01 31.57
CA VAL A 11 16.07 -32.21 30.44
C VAL A 11 15.00 -31.16 30.16
N ALA A 12 15.26 -29.92 30.56
CA ALA A 12 14.43 -28.79 30.20
C ALA A 12 14.66 -28.45 28.71
N LEU A 13 13.70 -28.78 27.85
CA LEU A 13 13.67 -28.35 26.46
C LEU A 13 13.40 -26.83 26.43
N LEU A 14 14.46 -26.01 26.25
CA LEU A 14 14.32 -24.63 25.89
C LEU A 14 13.77 -24.58 24.42
N MET A 15 12.49 -24.34 24.31
CA MET A 15 11.92 -23.98 23.01
C MET A 15 12.32 -22.53 22.67
N PRO A 16 12.95 -22.27 21.49
CA PRO A 16 13.15 -20.90 21.06
C PRO A 16 11.78 -20.26 20.84
N ALA A 17 11.55 -19.12 21.50
CA ALA A 17 10.40 -18.28 21.19
C ALA A 17 10.53 -17.85 19.72
N ALA A 18 9.63 -18.33 18.87
CA ALA A 18 9.51 -17.83 17.51
C ALA A 18 9.17 -16.35 17.61
N ASP A 19 10.10 -15.50 17.23
CA ASP A 19 9.87 -14.09 17.01
C ASP A 19 8.78 -14.00 15.91
N ALA A 20 7.55 -13.77 16.34
CA ALA A 20 6.46 -13.41 15.44
C ALA A 20 6.78 -12.00 14.94
N GLY A 21 7.67 -11.92 13.94
CA GLY A 21 7.97 -10.68 13.23
C GLY A 21 6.64 -10.10 12.78
N SER A 22 6.29 -8.94 13.33
CA SER A 22 5.12 -8.17 12.92
C SER A 22 5.27 -7.88 11.43
N GLN A 23 4.70 -8.75 10.58
CA GLN A 23 4.58 -8.47 9.16
C GLN A 23 3.65 -7.26 9.03
N THR A 24 4.24 -6.10 8.80
CA THR A 24 3.47 -4.89 8.45
C THR A 24 2.65 -5.23 7.22
N GLN A 25 1.37 -5.50 7.42
CA GLN A 25 0.47 -5.92 6.35
C GLN A 25 0.30 -4.77 5.38
N ARG A 26 0.87 -4.93 4.18
CA ARG A 26 0.76 -3.95 3.10
C ARG A 26 -0.65 -3.96 2.53
N ARG A 27 -1.28 -2.79 2.50
CA ARG A 27 -2.60 -2.63 1.90
C ARG A 27 -2.48 -2.51 0.40
N VAL A 28 -3.20 -3.36 -0.35
CA VAL A 28 -3.28 -3.29 -1.80
C VAL A 28 -4.47 -2.42 -2.22
N ILE A 29 -4.21 -1.40 -3.04
CA ILE A 29 -5.23 -0.51 -3.62
C ILE A 29 -5.16 -0.65 -5.13
N ARG A 30 -6.30 -0.96 -5.76
CA ARG A 30 -6.41 -1.06 -7.22
C ARG A 30 -7.02 0.22 -7.78
N VAL A 31 -6.40 0.74 -8.84
CA VAL A 31 -6.87 1.93 -9.56
C VAL A 31 -6.92 1.60 -11.04
N SER A 32 -8.01 1.91 -11.69
CA SER A 32 -8.09 1.89 -13.15
C SER A 32 -8.02 3.30 -13.72
N ALA A 33 -7.42 3.42 -14.89
CA ALA A 33 -7.29 4.66 -15.64
C ALA A 33 -7.96 4.53 -17.01
N GLU A 34 -8.76 5.52 -17.36
CA GLU A 34 -9.31 5.69 -18.70
C GLU A 34 -9.41 7.19 -19.01
N ARG A 35 -9.59 7.57 -20.27
CA ARG A 35 -9.75 8.98 -20.65
C ARG A 35 -11.08 9.52 -20.10
N PHE A 36 -11.09 10.43 -19.18
CA PHE A 36 -10.04 11.18 -18.52
C PHE A 36 -10.24 11.10 -17.01
N ALA A 37 -10.25 9.92 -16.48
CA ALA A 37 -10.56 9.65 -15.08
C ALA A 37 -9.70 8.53 -14.50
N PHE A 38 -9.51 8.58 -13.20
CA PHE A 38 -9.07 7.46 -12.39
C PHE A 38 -10.23 6.92 -11.56
N THR A 39 -10.30 5.62 -11.43
CA THR A 39 -11.32 4.96 -10.59
C THR A 39 -10.64 4.03 -9.58
N PRO A 40 -10.81 4.27 -8.27
CA PRO A 40 -11.51 5.40 -7.66
C PRO A 40 -10.77 6.73 -7.86
N SER A 41 -11.50 7.84 -7.87
CA SER A 41 -10.94 9.20 -7.96
C SER A 41 -10.59 9.79 -6.60
N GLN A 42 -11.03 9.16 -5.52
CA GLN A 42 -10.68 9.50 -4.15
C GLN A 42 -10.26 8.24 -3.38
N ILE A 43 -9.11 8.31 -2.76
CA ILE A 43 -8.52 7.22 -1.98
C ILE A 43 -8.23 7.74 -0.58
N VAL A 44 -8.63 7.00 0.44
CA VAL A 44 -8.39 7.36 1.84
C VAL A 44 -7.47 6.34 2.48
N VAL A 45 -6.40 6.81 3.08
CA VAL A 45 -5.39 5.99 3.78
C VAL A 45 -5.00 6.62 5.12
N GLY A 46 -4.35 5.86 5.99
CA GLY A 46 -3.75 6.37 7.22
C GLY A 46 -2.30 6.80 7.00
N ALA A 47 -1.86 7.86 7.68
CA ALA A 47 -0.46 8.29 7.67
C ALA A 47 0.47 7.15 8.13
N GLY A 48 1.59 6.95 7.42
CA GLY A 48 2.55 5.88 7.71
C GLY A 48 2.14 4.49 7.24
N GLU A 49 0.94 4.32 6.67
CA GLU A 49 0.46 3.03 6.14
C GLU A 49 1.32 2.58 4.95
N GLU A 50 1.71 1.31 4.93
CA GLU A 50 2.42 0.71 3.79
C GLU A 50 1.40 0.32 2.71
N ILE A 51 1.56 0.88 1.53
CA ILE A 51 0.60 0.75 0.44
C ILE A 51 1.30 0.14 -0.79
N GLU A 52 0.63 -0.82 -1.40
CA GLU A 52 0.90 -1.27 -2.76
C GLU A 52 -0.25 -0.82 -3.66
N MET A 53 0.04 0.08 -4.57
CA MET A 53 -0.95 0.56 -5.53
C MET A 53 -0.76 -0.16 -6.85
N ARG A 54 -1.80 -0.83 -7.34
CA ARG A 54 -1.82 -1.52 -8.63
C ARG A 54 -2.68 -0.73 -9.59
N VAL A 55 -2.06 -0.24 -10.64
CA VAL A 55 -2.70 0.66 -11.59
C VAL A 55 -2.73 0.05 -12.99
N SER A 56 -3.92 -0.04 -13.56
CA SER A 56 -4.15 -0.56 -14.91
C SER A 56 -4.89 0.46 -15.77
N SER A 57 -4.88 0.25 -17.08
CA SER A 57 -5.60 1.09 -18.02
C SER A 57 -6.67 0.29 -18.77
N ASP A 58 -7.82 0.94 -18.97
CA ASP A 58 -8.94 0.40 -19.75
C ASP A 58 -8.94 0.89 -21.20
N ASP A 59 -7.98 1.76 -21.57
CA ASP A 59 -7.85 2.27 -22.93
C ASP A 59 -6.38 2.45 -23.36
N THR A 60 -5.86 3.65 -23.34
CA THR A 60 -4.49 3.97 -23.77
C THR A 60 -3.50 3.93 -22.61
N ALA A 61 -2.23 4.15 -22.90
CA ALA A 61 -1.23 4.38 -21.85
C ALA A 61 -1.43 5.74 -21.19
N HIS A 62 -1.25 5.77 -19.87
CA HIS A 62 -1.32 6.98 -19.04
C HIS A 62 -0.07 7.13 -18.20
N GLY A 63 0.10 8.28 -17.57
CA GLY A 63 1.03 8.45 -16.46
C GLY A 63 0.25 8.43 -15.15
N PHE A 64 0.93 8.17 -14.05
CA PHE A 64 0.36 8.24 -12.71
C PHE A 64 1.40 8.79 -11.76
N ARG A 65 1.13 9.95 -11.21
CA ARG A 65 1.98 10.61 -10.21
C ARG A 65 1.13 11.03 -9.02
N ILE A 66 1.65 10.83 -7.83
CA ILE A 66 1.08 11.42 -6.61
C ILE A 66 1.98 12.56 -6.19
N ALA A 67 1.49 13.80 -6.32
CA ALA A 67 2.24 15.00 -5.95
C ALA A 67 2.65 14.96 -4.47
N GLY A 68 3.86 15.38 -4.16
CA GLY A 68 4.41 15.35 -2.80
C GLY A 68 4.92 13.98 -2.34
N THR A 69 4.97 12.99 -3.23
CA THR A 69 5.54 11.66 -2.99
C THR A 69 6.54 11.29 -4.10
N SER A 70 7.22 10.16 -3.94
CA SER A 70 8.10 9.60 -4.97
C SER A 70 7.36 8.81 -6.06
N VAL A 71 6.03 8.67 -5.96
CA VAL A 71 5.23 7.90 -6.91
C VAL A 71 5.12 8.63 -8.24
N ASN A 72 5.72 8.05 -9.29
CA ASN A 72 5.63 8.54 -10.66
C ASN A 72 5.93 7.38 -11.62
N VAL A 73 4.89 6.83 -12.26
CA VAL A 73 4.98 5.63 -13.09
C VAL A 73 4.19 5.79 -14.37
N VAL A 74 4.51 4.96 -15.35
CA VAL A 74 3.74 4.84 -16.60
C VAL A 74 2.81 3.64 -16.50
N ILE A 75 1.53 3.85 -16.79
CA ILE A 75 0.51 2.81 -16.85
C ILE A 75 0.49 2.27 -18.28
N PRO A 76 0.72 0.96 -18.49
CA PRO A 76 0.64 0.38 -19.82
C PRO A 76 -0.79 0.44 -20.37
N LYS A 77 -0.92 0.48 -21.68
CA LYS A 77 -2.23 0.45 -22.33
C LYS A 77 -2.99 -0.84 -22.04
N ARG A 78 -4.30 -0.80 -22.19
CA ARG A 78 -5.19 -1.95 -22.05
C ARG A 78 -4.61 -3.23 -22.67
N GLY A 79 -4.70 -4.33 -21.94
CA GLY A 79 -4.21 -5.65 -22.37
C GLY A 79 -2.69 -5.84 -22.26
N ARG A 80 -1.96 -4.86 -21.73
CA ARG A 80 -0.50 -4.94 -21.53
C ARG A 80 -0.07 -5.07 -20.07
N GLY A 81 -1.00 -5.44 -19.20
CA GLY A 81 -0.76 -5.62 -17.76
C GLY A 81 -1.03 -4.39 -16.93
N GLU A 82 -0.55 -4.42 -15.71
CA GLU A 82 -0.65 -3.35 -14.72
C GLU A 82 0.74 -2.94 -14.23
N VAL A 83 0.85 -1.75 -13.66
CA VAL A 83 2.04 -1.32 -12.93
C VAL A 83 1.74 -1.37 -11.43
N SER A 84 2.70 -1.85 -10.65
CA SER A 84 2.62 -1.88 -9.19
C SER A 84 3.66 -0.95 -8.61
N VAL A 85 3.25 -0.10 -7.69
CA VAL A 85 4.12 0.82 -6.97
C VAL A 85 3.85 0.74 -5.48
N SER A 86 4.91 0.62 -4.69
CA SER A 86 4.83 0.56 -3.23
C SER A 86 5.38 1.85 -2.64
N PHE A 87 4.66 2.39 -1.66
CA PHE A 87 5.08 3.58 -0.94
C PHE A 87 4.47 3.60 0.46
N ARG A 88 5.06 4.40 1.32
CA ARG A 88 4.51 4.70 2.64
C ARG A 88 3.67 5.97 2.55
N ALA A 89 2.43 5.93 3.06
CA ALA A 89 1.56 7.10 3.08
C ALA A 89 2.24 8.25 3.84
N PRO A 90 2.28 9.46 3.25
CA PRO A 90 2.95 10.61 3.85
C PRO A 90 2.18 11.16 5.07
N GLU A 91 2.59 12.33 5.56
CA GLU A 91 1.90 13.06 6.62
C GLU A 91 0.42 13.31 6.28
N PRO A 92 -0.46 13.47 7.30
CA PRO A 92 -1.86 13.78 7.06
C PRO A 92 -2.03 15.00 6.15
N GLY A 93 -2.93 14.88 5.18
CA GLY A 93 -3.19 15.94 4.20
C GLY A 93 -3.87 15.43 2.94
N ARG A 94 -3.98 16.32 1.97
CA ARG A 94 -4.55 16.05 0.65
C ARG A 94 -3.46 16.07 -0.39
N TYR A 95 -3.37 15.00 -1.17
CA TYR A 95 -2.37 14.84 -2.22
C TYR A 95 -3.09 14.55 -3.53
N VAL A 96 -2.79 15.34 -4.55
CA VAL A 96 -3.37 15.12 -5.88
C VAL A 96 -2.59 14.03 -6.59
N PHE A 97 -3.29 13.07 -7.17
CA PHE A 97 -2.70 12.21 -8.19
C PHE A 97 -3.24 12.60 -9.57
N GLU A 98 -2.39 12.52 -10.56
CA GLU A 98 -2.67 13.04 -11.88
C GLU A 98 -2.00 12.24 -12.99
N CYS A 99 -2.56 12.30 -14.20
CA CYS A 99 -1.95 11.76 -15.39
C CYS A 99 -0.81 12.68 -15.86
N THR A 100 0.38 12.10 -16.05
CA THR A 100 1.59 12.83 -16.47
C THR A 100 1.98 12.55 -17.92
N ARG A 101 1.22 11.70 -18.61
CA ARG A 101 1.44 11.37 -20.02
C ARG A 101 0.27 11.87 -20.84
N MET A 102 0.53 12.67 -21.87
CA MET A 102 -0.50 13.14 -22.78
C MET A 102 -1.31 11.97 -23.32
N CYS A 103 -2.59 11.94 -23.01
CA CYS A 103 -3.51 10.84 -23.35
C CYS A 103 -4.73 11.29 -24.17
N GLY A 104 -4.84 12.59 -24.45
CA GLY A 104 -5.93 13.19 -25.22
C GLY A 104 -6.29 14.60 -24.75
N ALA A 105 -7.35 15.17 -25.30
CA ALA A 105 -7.76 16.56 -25.06
C ALA A 105 -8.11 16.88 -23.59
N GLY A 106 -8.62 15.89 -22.84
CA GLY A 106 -8.97 16.02 -21.42
C GLY A 106 -7.85 15.68 -20.44
N HIS A 107 -6.64 15.50 -20.93
CA HIS A 107 -5.48 15.11 -20.11
C HIS A 107 -5.30 15.97 -18.85
N HIS A 108 -5.45 17.27 -18.93
CA HIS A 108 -5.29 18.19 -17.80
C HIS A 108 -6.35 18.05 -16.71
N PHE A 109 -7.47 17.42 -17.01
CA PHE A 109 -8.56 17.17 -16.05
C PHE A 109 -8.48 15.79 -15.40
N MET A 110 -7.57 14.93 -15.88
CA MET A 110 -7.41 13.57 -15.39
C MET A 110 -6.66 13.54 -14.06
N ARG A 111 -7.41 13.65 -12.97
CA ARG A 111 -6.93 13.79 -11.59
C ARG A 111 -7.78 13.04 -10.60
N GLY A 112 -7.18 12.77 -9.45
CA GLY A 112 -7.86 12.28 -8.26
C GLY A 112 -7.16 12.78 -7.00
N GLU A 113 -7.64 12.32 -5.85
CA GLU A 113 -7.19 12.78 -4.55
C GLU A 113 -6.85 11.59 -3.63
N LEU A 114 -5.67 11.63 -3.05
CA LEU A 114 -5.27 10.78 -1.94
C LEU A 114 -5.44 11.58 -0.65
N LEU A 115 -6.41 11.18 0.17
CA LEU A 115 -6.63 11.76 1.49
C LEU A 115 -5.90 10.91 2.54
N VAL A 116 -4.89 11.48 3.14
CA VAL A 116 -4.14 10.85 4.24
C VAL A 116 -4.69 11.37 5.56
N ARG A 117 -5.19 10.46 6.38
CA ARG A 117 -5.76 10.76 7.71
C ARG A 117 -4.77 10.42 8.82
N ASP A 118 -4.88 11.16 9.91
CA ASP A 118 -4.20 10.81 11.14
C ASP A 118 -4.85 9.53 11.72
N PRO A 119 -4.08 8.45 11.92
CA PRO A 119 -4.61 7.20 12.46
C PRO A 119 -5.12 7.36 13.91
N SER A 120 -4.64 8.34 14.67
CA SER A 120 -5.09 8.61 16.04
C SER A 120 -6.47 9.27 16.09
N ALA A 121 -6.85 10.02 15.05
CA ALA A 121 -8.14 10.72 14.99
C ALA A 121 -9.36 9.78 14.90
N SER A 122 -9.16 8.52 14.47
CA SER A 122 -10.23 7.51 14.41
C SER A 122 -10.53 6.87 15.78
N GLN A 123 -9.62 6.97 16.74
CA GLN A 123 -9.77 6.37 18.07
C GLN A 123 -10.49 7.28 19.08
N SER A 124 -10.64 8.56 18.77
CA SER A 124 -11.27 9.55 19.67
C SER A 124 -12.79 9.64 19.55
N ARG A 125 -13.43 8.79 18.74
CA ARG A 125 -14.89 8.75 18.55
C ARG A 125 -15.53 7.49 19.14
N LYS A 126 -15.12 7.12 20.36
CA LYS A 126 -15.85 6.12 21.14
C LYS A 126 -16.46 6.77 22.36
#